data_cf59f0a606f63082a018bef8a7adde17
#
_entry.id   cf59f0a606f63082a018bef8a7adde17
#
_cell.length_a   1.000
_cell.length_b   1.000
_cell.length_c   1.000
_cell.angle_alpha   90.00
_cell.angle_beta   90.00
_cell.angle_gamma   90.00
#
_symmetry.space_group_name_H-M   'P 1'
#
loop_
_entity.id
_entity.type
_entity.pdbx_description
1 polymer ?
#
loop_
_entity_poly.entity_id
_entity_poly.type
_entity_poly.pdbx_seq_one_letter_code
_entity_poly.pdbx_strand_id
1 'polypeptide(L)'
;PRSVRFTFNTQDRELPLILGLRPILQKAQWVGKAFDESSLEVPIGSGPYTVGSFEPGKFVSYKRNPDWWGADLPFNRGQHNFDEVRYDYFGDGGVVFEAFKGGLITSWRETNPAKWASVYDWPEVANGTIVKSEIPHKRPSGIEGFAMNTRLPKFSDWRVRQALILAFNFELVNQTLNGGAYPRITSYFGNSPLGFTPGTPADGKVLELLTPFTADLLPGAIEGYSVPTGDGSEANRKNIRAAMALLEQAGWTVQ
;
A
#
# COMPACT_ATOMS: atom_id res chain seq x y z
N PRO A 1 -26.47 -12.84 27.65
CA PRO A 1 -27.02 -12.77 26.28
C PRO A 1 -26.00 -13.33 25.28
N ARG A 2 -26.49 -14.10 24.29
CA ARG A 2 -25.62 -14.67 23.23
C ARG A 2 -25.77 -13.90 21.90
N SER A 3 -26.50 -12.78 21.93
CA SER A 3 -26.74 -11.95 20.75
C SER A 3 -26.68 -10.46 21.12
N VAL A 4 -26.20 -9.66 20.20
CA VAL A 4 -26.18 -8.21 20.26
C VAL A 4 -26.89 -7.68 19.02
N ARG A 5 -27.79 -6.71 19.19
CA ARG A 5 -28.47 -6.03 18.08
C ARG A 5 -27.92 -4.61 17.96
N PHE A 6 -27.50 -4.27 16.75
CA PHE A 6 -27.13 -2.90 16.40
C PHE A 6 -28.22 -2.28 15.55
N THR A 7 -28.60 -1.06 15.90
CA THR A 7 -29.55 -0.26 15.13
C THR A 7 -28.83 0.98 14.63
N PHE A 8 -28.80 1.16 13.32
CA PHE A 8 -28.14 2.30 12.70
C PHE A 8 -29.14 3.41 12.41
N ASN A 9 -28.67 4.64 12.43
CA ASN A 9 -29.46 5.84 12.10
C ASN A 9 -29.31 6.24 10.61
N THR A 10 -28.65 5.42 9.82
CA THR A 10 -28.39 5.61 8.38
C THR A 10 -28.49 4.27 7.64
N GLN A 11 -28.72 4.31 6.33
CA GLN A 11 -28.82 3.15 5.45
C GLN A 11 -27.52 2.85 4.71
N ASP A 12 -26.40 2.89 5.39
CA ASP A 12 -25.12 2.52 4.84
C ASP A 12 -24.93 1.00 4.88
N ARG A 13 -24.66 0.38 3.73
CA ARG A 13 -24.45 -1.07 3.57
C ARG A 13 -23.17 -1.57 4.21
N GLU A 14 -22.20 -0.70 4.43
CA GLU A 14 -20.89 -1.06 4.97
C GLU A 14 -20.89 -1.15 6.51
N LEU A 15 -21.83 -0.50 7.19
CA LEU A 15 -21.88 -0.47 8.66
C LEU A 15 -21.85 -1.85 9.33
N PRO A 16 -22.57 -2.89 8.84
CA PRO A 16 -22.46 -4.22 9.41
C PRO A 16 -21.06 -4.82 9.26
N LEU A 17 -20.36 -4.57 8.14
CA LEU A 17 -19.00 -5.02 7.90
C LEU A 17 -18.01 -4.28 8.81
N ILE A 18 -18.15 -2.97 8.96
CA ILE A 18 -17.35 -2.13 9.86
C ILE A 18 -17.46 -2.64 11.30
N LEU A 19 -18.67 -2.98 11.76
CA LEU A 19 -18.85 -3.58 13.08
C LEU A 19 -18.19 -4.94 13.21
N GLY A 20 -18.25 -5.76 12.15
CA GLY A 20 -17.59 -7.07 12.11
C GLY A 20 -16.06 -7.01 12.23
N LEU A 21 -15.45 -5.87 11.90
CA LEU A 21 -14.02 -5.62 12.05
C LEU A 21 -13.62 -5.15 13.46
N ARG A 22 -14.57 -4.87 14.35
CA ARG A 22 -14.26 -4.40 15.70
C ARG A 22 -13.81 -5.55 16.60
N PRO A 23 -12.69 -5.40 17.34
CA PRO A 23 -12.29 -6.36 18.34
C PRO A 23 -13.38 -6.54 19.41
N ILE A 24 -13.65 -7.79 19.79
CA ILE A 24 -14.51 -8.12 20.91
C ILE A 24 -13.63 -8.27 22.15
N LEU A 25 -13.81 -7.36 23.11
CA LEU A 25 -12.99 -7.33 24.31
C LEU A 25 -13.64 -8.09 25.46
N GLN A 26 -12.82 -8.65 26.33
CA GLN A 26 -13.31 -9.37 27.50
C GLN A 26 -13.81 -8.36 28.57
N LYS A 27 -15.09 -8.40 28.88
CA LYS A 27 -15.70 -7.47 29.85
C LYS A 27 -14.96 -7.42 31.20
N ALA A 28 -14.52 -8.57 31.72
CA ALA A 28 -13.86 -8.68 33.01
C ALA A 28 -12.60 -7.78 33.13
N GLN A 29 -11.88 -7.60 32.03
CA GLN A 29 -10.69 -6.76 31.99
C GLN A 29 -11.02 -5.26 32.17
N TRP A 30 -12.24 -4.84 31.82
CA TRP A 30 -12.63 -3.44 31.74
C TRP A 30 -13.55 -2.99 32.88
N VAL A 31 -13.92 -3.89 33.81
CA VAL A 31 -14.75 -3.54 34.96
C VAL A 31 -14.00 -2.58 35.87
N GLY A 32 -14.59 -1.41 36.11
CA GLY A 32 -14.03 -0.37 36.98
C GLY A 32 -12.89 0.45 36.37
N LYS A 33 -12.65 0.33 35.05
CA LYS A 33 -11.63 1.10 34.32
C LYS A 33 -12.28 2.02 33.30
N ALA A 34 -11.65 3.18 33.06
CA ALA A 34 -12.00 4.04 31.95
C ALA A 34 -11.47 3.43 30.65
N PHE A 35 -12.33 3.30 29.63
CA PHE A 35 -11.98 2.64 28.39
C PHE A 35 -11.06 3.49 27.50
N ASP A 36 -11.09 4.79 27.66
CA ASP A 36 -10.34 5.80 26.89
C ASP A 36 -8.99 6.16 27.53
N GLU A 37 -8.67 5.61 28.69
CA GLU A 37 -7.38 5.81 29.34
C GLU A 37 -6.35 4.78 28.87
N SER A 38 -5.11 5.24 28.65
CA SER A 38 -3.99 4.37 28.33
C SER A 38 -3.59 3.49 29.52
N SER A 39 -3.35 2.22 29.29
CA SER A 39 -2.93 1.26 30.29
C SER A 39 -1.73 0.46 29.81
N LEU A 40 -0.82 0.13 30.71
CA LEU A 40 0.27 -0.85 30.49
C LEU A 40 -0.11 -2.27 30.93
N GLU A 41 -1.37 -2.50 31.28
CA GLU A 41 -1.85 -3.84 31.57
C GLU A 41 -1.85 -4.70 30.29
N VAL A 42 -1.39 -5.93 30.43
CA VAL A 42 -1.40 -6.89 29.33
C VAL A 42 -2.84 -7.20 28.93
N PRO A 43 -3.24 -6.95 27.68
CA PRO A 43 -4.59 -7.23 27.23
C PRO A 43 -4.86 -8.72 27.15
N ILE A 44 -6.07 -9.13 27.51
CA ILE A 44 -6.54 -10.50 27.32
C ILE A 44 -7.01 -10.63 25.88
N GLY A 45 -6.26 -11.36 25.08
CA GLY A 45 -6.56 -11.61 23.67
C GLY A 45 -7.06 -13.02 23.42
N SER A 46 -7.62 -13.25 22.23
CA SER A 46 -8.04 -14.58 21.73
C SER A 46 -7.19 -15.07 20.57
N GLY A 47 -6.07 -14.41 20.30
CA GLY A 47 -5.17 -14.68 19.18
C GLY A 47 -4.15 -15.78 19.45
N PRO A 48 -3.35 -16.11 18.41
CA PRO A 48 -2.33 -17.15 18.49
C PRO A 48 -1.12 -16.78 19.36
N TYR A 49 -0.99 -15.51 19.73
CA TYR A 49 0.07 -14.99 20.58
C TYR A 49 -0.51 -14.20 21.75
N THR A 50 0.18 -14.27 22.88
CA THR A 50 -0.06 -13.44 24.05
C THR A 50 1.13 -12.51 24.27
N VAL A 51 0.90 -11.36 24.90
CA VAL A 51 2.01 -10.47 25.28
C VAL A 51 2.88 -11.18 26.30
N GLY A 52 4.17 -11.26 26.01
CA GLY A 52 5.19 -11.81 26.90
C GLY A 52 5.77 -10.73 27.81
N SER A 53 6.99 -10.31 27.53
CA SER A 53 7.65 -9.19 28.22
C SER A 53 7.61 -7.92 27.36
N PHE A 54 7.65 -6.77 28.02
CA PHE A 54 7.76 -5.49 27.31
C PHE A 54 8.45 -4.44 28.19
N GLU A 55 9.05 -3.47 27.54
CA GLU A 55 9.55 -2.24 28.15
C GLU A 55 9.08 -1.06 27.32
N PRO A 56 8.25 -0.16 27.90
CA PRO A 56 7.68 0.97 27.15
C PRO A 56 8.75 1.78 26.41
N GLY A 57 8.50 2.03 25.12
CA GLY A 57 9.41 2.77 24.25
C GLY A 57 10.64 1.99 23.76
N LYS A 58 10.88 0.76 24.22
CA LYS A 58 12.02 -0.05 23.81
C LYS A 58 11.64 -1.31 23.07
N PHE A 59 10.78 -2.16 23.63
CA PHE A 59 10.36 -3.38 22.97
C PHE A 59 9.05 -3.94 23.51
N VAL A 60 8.43 -4.82 22.72
CA VAL A 60 7.37 -5.74 23.14
C VAL A 60 7.63 -7.12 22.54
N SER A 61 7.46 -8.18 23.34
CA SER A 61 7.50 -9.55 22.86
C SER A 61 6.13 -10.22 22.94
N TYR A 62 5.89 -11.13 22.01
CA TYR A 62 4.68 -11.93 21.93
C TYR A 62 5.09 -13.40 21.95
N LYS A 63 4.52 -14.17 22.87
CA LYS A 63 4.74 -15.60 22.99
C LYS A 63 3.60 -16.36 22.36
N ARG A 64 3.93 -17.41 21.63
CA ARG A 64 2.93 -18.30 21.02
C ARG A 64 2.07 -18.94 22.10
N ASN A 65 0.76 -18.94 21.89
CA ASN A 65 -0.20 -19.64 22.73
C ASN A 65 -0.35 -21.07 22.18
N PRO A 66 0.18 -22.10 22.87
CA PRO A 66 0.10 -23.47 22.38
C PRO A 66 -1.32 -24.02 22.39
N ASP A 67 -2.18 -23.48 23.25
CA ASP A 67 -3.57 -23.89 23.41
C ASP A 67 -4.54 -23.01 22.63
N TRP A 68 -4.04 -22.31 21.61
CA TRP A 68 -4.90 -21.42 20.81
C TRP A 68 -6.00 -22.20 20.09
N TRP A 69 -7.25 -21.82 20.32
CA TRP A 69 -8.46 -22.44 19.77
C TRP A 69 -8.50 -22.52 18.23
N GLY A 70 -7.79 -21.62 17.56
CA GLY A 70 -7.79 -21.52 16.09
C GLY A 70 -6.68 -22.32 15.40
N ALA A 71 -5.82 -23.03 16.13
CA ALA A 71 -4.63 -23.70 15.58
C ALA A 71 -4.96 -24.71 14.48
N ASP A 72 -6.01 -25.51 14.66
CA ASP A 72 -6.39 -26.58 13.75
C ASP A 72 -7.33 -26.14 12.61
N LEU A 73 -7.74 -24.88 12.57
CA LEU A 73 -8.57 -24.39 11.49
C LEU A 73 -7.80 -24.42 10.17
N PRO A 74 -8.42 -24.88 9.06
CA PRO A 74 -7.73 -25.12 7.79
C PRO A 74 -6.92 -23.93 7.27
N PHE A 75 -7.45 -22.71 7.46
CA PHE A 75 -6.79 -21.48 6.99
C PHE A 75 -5.64 -21.00 7.91
N ASN A 76 -5.50 -21.57 9.11
CA ASN A 76 -4.42 -21.24 10.05
C ASN A 76 -3.26 -22.26 10.00
N ARG A 77 -3.46 -23.40 9.35
CA ARG A 77 -2.42 -24.43 9.25
C ARG A 77 -1.19 -23.89 8.54
N GLY A 78 -0.01 -24.13 9.14
CA GLY A 78 1.26 -23.63 8.62
C GLY A 78 1.54 -22.15 8.90
N GLN A 79 0.73 -21.49 9.72
CA GLN A 79 0.93 -20.14 10.22
C GLN A 79 1.36 -20.14 11.69
N HIS A 80 1.80 -18.98 12.18
CA HIS A 80 2.15 -18.78 13.61
C HIS A 80 3.23 -19.75 14.12
N ASN A 81 4.28 -19.95 13.32
CA ASN A 81 5.32 -20.98 13.55
C ASN A 81 6.39 -20.56 14.56
N PHE A 82 6.53 -19.28 14.87
CA PHE A 82 7.53 -18.78 15.81
C PHE A 82 7.04 -18.92 17.25
N ASP A 83 7.90 -19.35 18.17
CA ASP A 83 7.57 -19.45 19.60
C ASP A 83 7.50 -18.06 20.25
N GLU A 84 8.34 -17.14 19.78
CA GLU A 84 8.33 -15.74 20.20
C GLU A 84 8.54 -14.81 19.01
N VAL A 85 7.80 -13.71 19.01
CA VAL A 85 7.97 -12.59 18.06
C VAL A 85 8.23 -11.34 18.89
N ARG A 86 9.38 -10.70 18.67
CA ARG A 86 9.78 -9.50 19.39
C ARG A 86 9.87 -8.32 18.44
N TYR A 87 9.32 -7.20 18.87
CA TYR A 87 9.45 -5.90 18.19
C TYR A 87 10.29 -4.97 19.06
N ASP A 88 11.43 -4.57 18.53
CA ASP A 88 12.29 -3.56 19.13
C ASP A 88 12.06 -2.20 18.46
N TYR A 89 11.99 -1.14 19.25
CA TYR A 89 11.74 0.22 18.78
C TYR A 89 13.04 1.03 18.78
N PHE A 90 13.30 1.70 17.70
CA PHE A 90 14.47 2.54 17.50
C PHE A 90 14.04 3.94 17.10
N GLY A 91 14.83 4.95 17.48
CA GLY A 91 14.51 6.34 17.15
C GLY A 91 14.86 6.75 15.72
N ASP A 92 15.69 5.95 15.02
CA ASP A 92 16.22 6.29 13.70
C ASP A 92 16.37 5.04 12.81
N GLY A 93 16.03 5.18 11.52
CA GLY A 93 16.08 4.07 10.56
C GLY A 93 17.50 3.59 10.23
N GLY A 94 18.52 4.43 10.35
CA GLY A 94 19.92 4.03 10.17
C GLY A 94 20.37 3.12 11.32
N VAL A 95 19.99 3.46 12.55
CA VAL A 95 20.28 2.64 13.73
C VAL A 95 19.63 1.28 13.63
N VAL A 96 18.38 1.19 13.13
CA VAL A 96 17.70 -0.10 12.88
C VAL A 96 18.49 -0.95 11.89
N PHE A 97 19.00 -0.34 10.82
CA PHE A 97 19.76 -1.07 9.79
C PHE A 97 21.09 -1.61 10.35
N GLU A 98 21.79 -0.83 11.17
CA GLU A 98 23.00 -1.33 11.86
C GLU A 98 22.68 -2.42 12.89
N ALA A 99 21.54 -2.34 13.60
CA ALA A 99 21.07 -3.41 14.48
C ALA A 99 20.78 -4.71 13.72
N PHE A 100 20.22 -4.62 12.50
CA PHE A 100 20.05 -5.75 11.60
C PHE A 100 21.39 -6.35 11.15
N LYS A 101 22.36 -5.53 10.73
CA LYS A 101 23.72 -5.98 10.39
C LYS A 101 24.40 -6.68 11.58
N GLY A 102 24.19 -6.17 12.78
CA GLY A 102 24.70 -6.74 14.02
C GLY A 102 23.97 -7.98 14.53
N GLY A 103 22.94 -8.47 13.82
CA GLY A 103 22.21 -9.68 14.16
C GLY A 103 21.19 -9.52 15.30
N LEU A 104 20.91 -8.30 15.75
CA LEU A 104 19.86 -8.04 16.76
C LEU A 104 18.46 -8.18 16.18
N ILE A 105 18.31 -8.01 14.87
CA ILE A 105 17.06 -8.14 14.12
C ILE A 105 17.22 -9.28 13.12
N THR A 106 16.29 -10.21 13.11
CA THR A 106 16.36 -11.43 12.28
C THR A 106 15.71 -11.27 10.91
N SER A 107 14.95 -10.19 10.67
CA SER A 107 14.26 -9.94 9.40
C SER A 107 14.25 -8.46 9.10
N TRP A 108 14.64 -8.10 7.89
CA TRP A 108 14.64 -6.73 7.39
C TRP A 108 13.96 -6.68 6.02
N ARG A 109 13.07 -5.70 5.83
CA ARG A 109 12.46 -5.43 4.53
C ARG A 109 13.06 -4.18 3.93
N GLU A 110 13.86 -4.34 2.89
CA GLU A 110 14.39 -3.21 2.13
C GLU A 110 13.38 -2.77 1.06
N THR A 111 13.07 -1.51 1.05
CA THR A 111 12.16 -0.89 0.07
C THR A 111 12.87 0.08 -0.87
N ASN A 112 14.14 0.38 -0.59
CA ASN A 112 14.95 1.26 -1.42
C ASN A 112 15.76 0.42 -2.42
N PRO A 113 15.47 0.49 -3.75
CA PRO A 113 16.14 -0.34 -4.74
C PRO A 113 17.64 0.00 -4.89
N ALA A 114 18.04 1.24 -4.66
CA ALA A 114 19.45 1.62 -4.71
C ALA A 114 20.23 0.99 -3.55
N LYS A 115 19.67 1.00 -2.33
CA LYS A 115 20.27 0.27 -1.20
C LYS A 115 20.27 -1.24 -1.45
N TRP A 116 19.15 -1.79 -1.96
CA TRP A 116 19.07 -3.20 -2.32
C TRP A 116 20.18 -3.62 -3.28
N ALA A 117 20.49 -2.80 -4.28
CA ALA A 117 21.51 -3.09 -5.27
C ALA A 117 22.96 -2.99 -4.74
N SER A 118 23.23 -2.06 -3.82
CA SER A 118 24.60 -1.64 -3.53
C SER A 118 25.08 -1.81 -2.09
N VAL A 119 24.19 -1.96 -1.10
CA VAL A 119 24.58 -1.91 0.31
C VAL A 119 24.72 -3.27 0.96
N TYR A 120 24.10 -4.32 0.38
CA TYR A 120 24.04 -5.66 0.96
C TYR A 120 25.24 -6.50 0.51
N ASP A 121 26.45 -6.16 0.95
CA ASP A 121 27.71 -6.76 0.53
C ASP A 121 28.65 -7.17 1.68
N TRP A 122 28.21 -7.09 2.94
CA TRP A 122 29.02 -7.46 4.10
C TRP A 122 29.13 -8.99 4.29
N PRO A 123 30.06 -9.47 5.14
CA PRO A 123 30.43 -10.89 5.24
C PRO A 123 29.25 -11.84 5.48
N GLU A 124 28.27 -11.48 6.31
CA GLU A 124 27.12 -12.33 6.64
C GLU A 124 26.17 -12.51 5.47
N VAL A 125 26.12 -11.56 4.53
CA VAL A 125 25.41 -11.72 3.25
C VAL A 125 26.22 -12.58 2.31
N ALA A 126 27.52 -12.34 2.22
CA ALA A 126 28.41 -13.08 1.33
C ALA A 126 28.51 -14.58 1.68
N ASN A 127 28.50 -14.92 2.96
CA ASN A 127 28.56 -16.30 3.43
C ASN A 127 27.19 -17.01 3.58
N GLY A 128 26.08 -16.29 3.29
CA GLY A 128 24.72 -16.83 3.33
C GLY A 128 24.09 -16.92 4.72
N THR A 129 24.71 -16.38 5.76
CA THR A 129 24.09 -16.25 7.08
C THR A 129 22.87 -15.32 6.99
N ILE A 130 22.96 -14.24 6.20
CA ILE A 130 21.85 -13.39 5.82
C ILE A 130 21.45 -13.71 4.38
N VAL A 131 20.23 -14.17 4.18
CA VAL A 131 19.71 -14.50 2.86
C VAL A 131 18.98 -13.28 2.28
N LYS A 132 19.52 -12.76 1.18
CA LYS A 132 18.91 -11.71 0.36
C LYS A 132 17.97 -12.36 -0.66
N SER A 133 16.67 -12.08 -0.60
CA SER A 133 15.70 -12.68 -1.53
C SER A 133 14.60 -11.70 -1.92
N GLU A 134 14.15 -11.79 -3.16
CA GLU A 134 12.94 -11.13 -3.64
C GLU A 134 11.78 -12.11 -3.51
N ILE A 135 10.69 -11.65 -2.88
CA ILE A 135 9.51 -12.48 -2.63
C ILE A 135 8.35 -11.93 -3.47
N PRO A 136 8.15 -12.47 -4.69
CA PRO A 136 7.08 -12.00 -5.57
C PRO A 136 5.71 -12.30 -4.98
N HIS A 137 4.77 -11.40 -5.20
CA HIS A 137 3.39 -11.58 -4.77
C HIS A 137 2.42 -10.94 -5.78
N LYS A 138 1.13 -11.31 -5.70
CA LYS A 138 0.06 -10.80 -6.56
C LYS A 138 -0.92 -9.89 -5.80
N ARG A 139 -0.46 -9.22 -4.75
CA ARG A 139 -1.26 -8.19 -4.08
C ARG A 139 -1.31 -6.93 -4.94
N PRO A 140 -2.43 -6.20 -4.98
CA PRO A 140 -2.49 -4.93 -5.69
C PRO A 140 -1.36 -4.00 -5.25
N SER A 141 -0.72 -3.33 -6.23
CA SER A 141 0.37 -2.38 -5.95
C SER A 141 -0.12 -1.12 -5.23
N GLY A 142 -1.43 -0.83 -5.31
CA GLY A 142 -1.94 0.46 -4.90
C GLY A 142 -1.53 1.56 -5.88
N ILE A 143 -1.61 2.80 -5.43
CA ILE A 143 -1.21 3.96 -6.21
C ILE A 143 -0.41 4.93 -5.34
N GLU A 144 0.67 5.45 -5.89
CA GLU A 144 1.43 6.55 -5.35
C GLU A 144 1.53 7.64 -6.41
N GLY A 145 1.19 8.88 -6.07
CA GLY A 145 1.16 9.96 -7.04
C GLY A 145 0.49 11.24 -6.50
N PHE A 146 0.29 12.19 -7.39
CA PHE A 146 -0.37 13.46 -7.08
C PHE A 146 -1.87 13.37 -7.34
N ALA A 147 -2.67 13.45 -6.28
CA ALA A 147 -4.13 13.53 -6.40
C ALA A 147 -4.54 14.97 -6.75
N MET A 148 -5.14 15.16 -7.92
CA MET A 148 -5.64 16.45 -8.35
C MET A 148 -7.07 16.66 -7.86
N ASN A 149 -7.29 17.73 -7.08
CA ASN A 149 -8.62 18.09 -6.61
C ASN A 149 -9.48 18.64 -7.76
N THR A 150 -10.27 17.79 -8.38
CA THR A 150 -11.11 18.12 -9.54
C THR A 150 -12.26 19.09 -9.24
N ARG A 151 -12.52 19.42 -7.96
CA ARG A 151 -13.45 20.47 -7.56
C ARG A 151 -12.88 21.87 -7.74
N LEU A 152 -11.57 22.00 -7.91
CA LEU A 152 -10.94 23.27 -8.24
C LEU A 152 -11.04 23.53 -9.75
N PRO A 153 -11.48 24.74 -10.19
CA PRO A 153 -11.68 25.05 -11.62
C PRO A 153 -10.48 24.70 -12.50
N LYS A 154 -9.25 24.95 -12.01
CA LYS A 154 -8.02 24.64 -12.75
C LYS A 154 -7.80 23.15 -13.03
N PHE A 155 -8.42 22.25 -12.25
CA PHE A 155 -8.29 20.81 -12.41
C PHE A 155 -9.60 20.12 -12.82
N SER A 156 -10.70 20.86 -12.98
CA SER A 156 -11.97 20.29 -13.46
C SER A 156 -11.85 19.81 -14.92
N ASP A 157 -11.12 20.56 -15.74
CA ASP A 157 -10.85 20.18 -17.13
C ASP A 157 -9.85 19.02 -17.20
N TRP A 158 -10.25 17.92 -17.83
CA TRP A 158 -9.41 16.73 -17.98
C TRP A 158 -8.13 17.01 -18.82
N ARG A 159 -8.18 17.99 -19.77
CA ARG A 159 -7.04 18.33 -20.62
C ARG A 159 -5.88 18.90 -19.80
N VAL A 160 -6.18 19.68 -18.77
CA VAL A 160 -5.16 20.18 -17.83
C VAL A 160 -4.50 19.02 -17.08
N ARG A 161 -5.30 18.07 -16.56
CA ARG A 161 -4.78 16.90 -15.88
C ARG A 161 -3.91 16.03 -16.80
N GLN A 162 -4.36 15.82 -18.04
CA GLN A 162 -3.60 15.06 -19.03
C GLN A 162 -2.30 15.78 -19.41
N ALA A 163 -2.31 17.10 -19.50
CA ALA A 163 -1.10 17.90 -19.76
C ALA A 163 -0.06 17.71 -18.62
N LEU A 164 -0.50 17.70 -17.38
CA LEU A 164 0.41 17.45 -16.24
C LEU A 164 0.98 16.04 -16.25
N ILE A 165 0.19 15.03 -16.65
CA ILE A 165 0.67 13.64 -16.81
C ILE A 165 1.74 13.57 -17.92
N LEU A 166 1.53 14.27 -19.05
CA LEU A 166 2.51 14.34 -20.14
C LEU A 166 3.79 15.07 -19.75
N ALA A 167 3.68 16.11 -18.93
CA ALA A 167 4.84 16.86 -18.44
C ALA A 167 5.65 16.11 -17.37
N PHE A 168 5.03 15.17 -16.67
CA PHE A 168 5.72 14.36 -15.65
C PHE A 168 6.57 13.29 -16.31
N ASN A 169 7.87 13.51 -16.32
CA ASN A 169 8.84 12.59 -16.91
C ASN A 169 9.23 11.47 -15.92
N PHE A 170 8.32 10.51 -15.72
CA PHE A 170 8.52 9.37 -14.82
C PHE A 170 9.79 8.59 -15.17
N GLU A 171 10.06 8.35 -16.45
CA GLU A 171 11.17 7.53 -16.91
C GLU A 171 12.50 8.13 -16.50
N LEU A 172 12.67 9.46 -16.62
CA LEU A 172 13.87 10.15 -16.13
C LEU A 172 14.00 10.06 -14.62
N VAL A 173 12.91 10.37 -13.89
CA VAL A 173 12.90 10.33 -12.42
C VAL A 173 13.23 8.92 -11.92
N ASN A 174 12.60 7.89 -12.48
CA ASN A 174 12.84 6.51 -12.11
C ASN A 174 14.28 6.08 -12.41
N GLN A 175 14.80 6.43 -13.58
CA GLN A 175 16.19 6.11 -13.94
C GLN A 175 17.19 6.80 -13.01
N THR A 176 16.97 8.09 -12.72
CA THR A 176 17.92 8.91 -11.95
C THR A 176 17.93 8.56 -10.46
N LEU A 177 16.74 8.37 -9.87
CA LEU A 177 16.60 8.17 -8.43
C LEU A 177 16.54 6.71 -8.02
N ASN A 178 16.06 5.83 -8.90
CA ASN A 178 15.79 4.44 -8.56
C ASN A 178 16.49 3.43 -9.48
N GLY A 179 17.39 3.88 -10.36
CA GLY A 179 18.08 3.00 -11.31
C GLY A 179 17.16 2.26 -12.28
N GLY A 180 15.96 2.81 -12.54
CA GLY A 180 14.97 2.17 -13.41
C GLY A 180 14.15 1.04 -12.74
N ALA A 181 14.31 0.82 -11.43
CA ALA A 181 13.77 -0.35 -10.74
C ALA A 181 12.24 -0.41 -10.63
N TYR A 182 11.54 0.72 -10.74
CA TYR A 182 10.09 0.73 -10.57
C TYR A 182 9.34 0.74 -11.90
N PRO A 183 8.34 -0.16 -12.08
CA PRO A 183 7.38 0.00 -13.17
C PRO A 183 6.47 1.19 -12.89
N ARG A 184 6.07 1.93 -13.94
CA ARG A 184 5.06 2.98 -13.79
C ARG A 184 3.72 2.38 -13.40
N ILE A 185 3.08 2.94 -12.39
CA ILE A 185 1.74 2.53 -11.97
C ILE A 185 0.72 2.98 -13.03
N THR A 186 -0.06 2.05 -13.53
CA THR A 186 -1.07 2.27 -14.57
C THR A 186 -2.48 1.94 -14.12
N SER A 187 -2.63 1.27 -12.97
CA SER A 187 -3.91 0.87 -12.40
C SER A 187 -3.83 0.86 -10.88
N TYR A 188 -4.91 1.21 -10.19
CA TYR A 188 -5.04 1.06 -8.73
C TYR A 188 -4.84 -0.38 -8.25
N PHE A 189 -5.15 -1.35 -9.10
CA PHE A 189 -5.05 -2.78 -8.83
C PHE A 189 -3.93 -3.45 -9.61
N GLY A 190 -2.95 -2.68 -10.10
CA GLY A 190 -1.76 -3.21 -10.77
C GLY A 190 -1.10 -4.32 -9.93
N ASN A 191 -0.32 -5.19 -10.57
CA ASN A 191 0.28 -6.39 -9.96
C ASN A 191 -0.74 -7.43 -9.46
N SER A 192 -2.01 -7.32 -9.80
CA SER A 192 -3.04 -8.27 -9.38
C SER A 192 -3.98 -8.64 -10.52
N PRO A 193 -4.77 -9.72 -10.39
CA PRO A 193 -5.78 -10.09 -11.37
C PRO A 193 -6.91 -9.06 -11.55
N LEU A 194 -7.02 -8.08 -10.64
CA LEU A 194 -8.00 -6.99 -10.71
C LEU A 194 -7.49 -5.79 -11.53
N GLY A 195 -6.20 -5.78 -11.89
CA GLY A 195 -5.63 -4.74 -12.73
C GLY A 195 -6.07 -4.89 -14.19
N PHE A 196 -6.19 -3.76 -14.90
CA PHE A 196 -6.41 -3.80 -16.35
C PHE A 196 -5.08 -3.74 -17.12
N THR A 197 -5.10 -4.21 -18.36
CA THR A 197 -3.97 -4.09 -19.28
C THR A 197 -4.06 -2.74 -19.99
N PRO A 198 -3.06 -1.85 -19.86
CA PRO A 198 -3.07 -0.56 -20.54
C PRO A 198 -3.27 -0.70 -22.06
N GLY A 199 -4.07 0.21 -22.64
CA GLY A 199 -4.36 0.22 -24.07
C GLY A 199 -5.34 -0.84 -24.55
N THR A 200 -5.86 -1.70 -23.66
CA THR A 200 -6.86 -2.70 -24.03
C THR A 200 -8.25 -2.06 -24.07
N PRO A 201 -8.99 -2.14 -25.19
CA PRO A 201 -10.36 -1.67 -25.26
C PRO A 201 -11.28 -2.40 -24.27
N ALA A 202 -12.33 -1.70 -23.83
CA ALA A 202 -13.40 -2.32 -23.06
C ALA A 202 -14.14 -3.34 -23.93
N ASP A 203 -14.44 -4.51 -23.39
CA ASP A 203 -15.17 -5.57 -24.06
C ASP A 203 -16.25 -6.19 -23.16
N GLY A 204 -17.04 -7.10 -23.71
CA GLY A 204 -18.04 -7.89 -23.00
C GLY A 204 -18.89 -7.07 -22.04
N LYS A 205 -18.99 -7.50 -20.80
CA LYS A 205 -19.81 -6.85 -19.76
C LYS A 205 -19.33 -5.44 -19.41
N VAL A 206 -18.04 -5.17 -19.50
CA VAL A 206 -17.49 -3.83 -19.22
C VAL A 206 -17.97 -2.84 -20.28
N LEU A 207 -17.88 -3.20 -21.57
CA LEU A 207 -18.38 -2.37 -22.66
C LEU A 207 -19.88 -2.13 -22.53
N GLU A 208 -20.67 -3.17 -22.25
CA GLU A 208 -22.10 -3.04 -22.01
C GLU A 208 -22.44 -2.03 -20.92
N LEU A 209 -21.72 -2.06 -19.81
CA LEU A 209 -21.92 -1.15 -18.67
C LEU A 209 -21.50 0.29 -18.97
N LEU A 210 -20.47 0.50 -19.78
CA LEU A 210 -19.94 1.83 -20.12
C LEU A 210 -20.71 2.51 -21.25
N THR A 211 -21.25 1.75 -22.20
CA THR A 211 -21.92 2.28 -23.41
C THR A 211 -22.99 3.35 -23.12
N PRO A 212 -23.88 3.19 -22.11
CA PRO A 212 -24.88 4.22 -21.81
C PRO A 212 -24.30 5.59 -21.40
N PHE A 213 -23.05 5.62 -20.97
CA PHE A 213 -22.37 6.81 -20.45
C PHE A 213 -21.32 7.38 -21.39
N THR A 214 -21.25 6.91 -22.65
CA THR A 214 -20.19 7.28 -23.60
C THR A 214 -19.95 8.78 -23.72
N ALA A 215 -21.02 9.59 -23.65
CA ALA A 215 -20.91 11.05 -23.74
C ALA A 215 -20.20 11.70 -22.52
N ASP A 216 -20.21 11.04 -21.37
CA ASP A 216 -19.67 11.55 -20.12
C ASP A 216 -18.29 10.94 -19.79
N LEU A 217 -17.85 9.94 -20.55
CA LEU A 217 -16.58 9.27 -20.32
C LEU A 217 -15.40 10.11 -20.82
N LEU A 218 -14.28 9.96 -20.14
CA LEU A 218 -13.00 10.51 -20.58
C LEU A 218 -12.49 9.77 -21.82
N PRO A 219 -11.75 10.46 -22.71
CA PRO A 219 -11.13 9.83 -23.88
C PRO A 219 -10.29 8.60 -23.49
N GLY A 220 -10.44 7.52 -24.25
CA GLY A 220 -9.74 6.25 -24.01
C GLY A 220 -10.44 5.32 -23.02
N ALA A 221 -11.54 5.73 -22.38
CA ALA A 221 -12.24 4.87 -21.40
C ALA A 221 -12.83 3.58 -22.04
N ILE A 222 -13.25 3.67 -23.30
CA ILE A 222 -13.77 2.51 -24.08
C ILE A 222 -12.68 1.97 -25.01
N GLU A 223 -11.97 2.84 -25.69
CA GLU A 223 -10.97 2.49 -26.70
C GLU A 223 -9.68 1.90 -26.10
N GLY A 224 -9.49 2.05 -24.81
CA GLY A 224 -8.28 1.69 -24.08
C GLY A 224 -7.38 2.89 -23.83
N TYR A 225 -7.06 3.11 -22.56
CA TYR A 225 -6.16 4.18 -22.13
C TYR A 225 -4.79 3.63 -21.76
N SER A 226 -3.75 4.36 -22.16
CA SER A 226 -2.38 4.13 -21.69
C SER A 226 -1.80 5.41 -21.11
N VAL A 227 -1.13 5.31 -19.99
CA VAL A 227 -0.40 6.44 -19.40
C VAL A 227 0.72 6.84 -20.37
N PRO A 228 0.88 8.14 -20.71
CA PRO A 228 1.94 8.59 -21.60
C PRO A 228 3.31 8.21 -21.07
N THR A 229 4.17 7.70 -21.93
CA THR A 229 5.57 7.37 -21.63
C THR A 229 6.48 8.50 -22.07
N GLY A 230 7.41 8.92 -21.21
CA GLY A 230 8.49 9.85 -21.53
C GLY A 230 9.60 9.18 -22.33
N ASP A 231 10.46 9.98 -22.96
CA ASP A 231 11.63 9.50 -23.70
C ASP A 231 12.87 9.35 -22.80
N GLY A 232 12.74 9.62 -21.51
CA GLY A 232 13.83 9.56 -20.52
C GLY A 232 14.85 10.70 -20.60
N SER A 233 14.73 11.60 -21.60
CA SER A 233 15.57 12.79 -21.67
C SER A 233 15.05 13.91 -20.77
N GLU A 234 15.93 14.80 -20.30
CA GLU A 234 15.53 15.98 -19.51
C GLU A 234 14.50 16.86 -20.24
N ALA A 235 14.61 16.96 -21.55
CA ALA A 235 13.76 17.84 -22.35
C ALA A 235 12.35 17.28 -22.59
N ASN A 236 12.17 15.95 -22.64
CA ASN A 236 10.88 15.27 -22.91
C ASN A 236 10.02 15.97 -24.00
N ARG A 237 10.65 16.40 -25.07
CA ARG A 237 10.12 17.41 -26.02
C ARG A 237 8.77 17.05 -26.63
N LYS A 238 8.56 15.76 -26.97
CA LYS A 238 7.31 15.29 -27.58
C LYS A 238 6.13 15.50 -26.62
N ASN A 239 6.30 15.03 -25.38
CA ASN A 239 5.24 15.13 -24.38
C ASN A 239 5.01 16.56 -23.92
N ILE A 240 6.07 17.37 -23.79
CA ILE A 240 5.94 18.79 -23.45
C ILE A 240 5.16 19.55 -24.52
N ARG A 241 5.41 19.32 -25.81
CA ARG A 241 4.61 19.95 -26.90
C ARG A 241 3.15 19.51 -26.83
N ALA A 242 2.88 18.23 -26.60
CA ALA A 242 1.51 17.74 -26.45
C ALA A 242 0.81 18.34 -25.21
N ALA A 243 1.53 18.48 -24.10
CA ALA A 243 1.02 19.12 -22.89
C ALA A 243 0.65 20.59 -23.14
N MET A 244 1.53 21.34 -23.82
CA MET A 244 1.27 22.75 -24.17
C MET A 244 0.02 22.89 -25.06
N ALA A 245 -0.13 22.04 -26.08
CA ALA A 245 -1.30 22.05 -26.95
C ALA A 245 -2.61 21.78 -26.19
N LEU A 246 -2.59 20.86 -25.20
CA LEU A 246 -3.76 20.60 -24.34
C LEU A 246 -4.07 21.77 -23.41
N LEU A 247 -3.07 22.45 -22.89
CA LEU A 247 -3.25 23.65 -22.06
C LEU A 247 -3.84 24.80 -22.87
N GLU A 248 -3.33 25.05 -24.08
CA GLU A 248 -3.90 26.05 -24.99
C GLU A 248 -5.37 25.76 -25.30
N GLN A 249 -5.72 24.52 -25.63
CA GLN A 249 -7.10 24.09 -25.86
C GLN A 249 -7.99 24.27 -24.62
N ALA A 250 -7.41 24.18 -23.43
CA ALA A 250 -8.10 24.41 -22.16
C ALA A 250 -8.14 25.90 -21.76
N GLY A 251 -7.62 26.82 -22.61
CA GLY A 251 -7.63 28.27 -22.37
C GLY A 251 -6.45 28.78 -21.52
N TRP A 252 -5.43 27.98 -21.30
CA TRP A 252 -4.21 28.39 -20.60
C TRP A 252 -3.14 28.79 -21.61
N THR A 253 -2.87 30.08 -21.69
CA THR A 253 -1.85 30.64 -22.59
C THR A 253 -0.73 31.29 -21.79
N VAL A 254 0.49 31.23 -22.32
CA VAL A 254 1.63 31.99 -21.76
C VAL A 254 1.40 33.47 -22.09
N GLN A 255 1.43 34.31 -21.07
CA GLN A 255 1.40 35.78 -21.21
C GLN A 255 2.80 36.33 -21.34
#